data_0e84ce4f4d0f0618ace92733fa5e24e6
#
_entry.id   0e84ce4f4d0f0618ace92733fa5e24e6
#
_cell.length_a   1.000
_cell.length_b   1.000
_cell.length_c   1.000
_cell.angle_alpha   90.00
_cell.angle_beta   90.00
_cell.angle_gamma   90.00
#
_symmetry.space_group_name_H-M   'P 1'
#
loop_
_entity.id
_entity.type
_entity.pdbx_description
1 polymer ?
#
loop_
_entity_poly.entity_id
_entity_poly.type
_entity_poly.pdbx_seq_one_letter_code
_entity_poly.pdbx_strand_id
1 'polypeptide(L)'
;MSAGRTLQERVTVVRGELPCPGVRVGRVAAYEFDIPEGRYVRPGAGRRQRAFLLLDESVQLHQPVVFGPERAGWWYIDLVGIRESGDTVRVADHYVDFVVGPPGLPYRVLDLHELGEALTSGRLTARQVADVLAAAQAFADKHLQGEGHHGPHWPDFPPAALSAVREVEIPRL
;
A
#
# COMPACT_ATOMS: atom_id res chain seq x y z
N MET A 1 -12.10 7.61 -31.64
CA MET A 1 -10.97 7.90 -30.75
C MET A 1 -10.60 6.57 -30.06
N SER A 2 -9.47 5.98 -30.44
CA SER A 2 -9.00 4.71 -29.86
C SER A 2 -8.54 4.98 -28.44
N ALA A 3 -9.24 4.46 -27.45
CA ALA A 3 -8.76 4.41 -26.08
C ALA A 3 -7.47 3.57 -26.11
N GLY A 4 -6.34 4.22 -25.92
CA GLY A 4 -5.05 3.56 -25.85
C GLY A 4 -5.11 2.48 -24.77
N ARG A 5 -5.01 1.22 -25.17
CA ARG A 5 -4.95 0.06 -24.29
C ARG A 5 -3.68 0.24 -23.46
N THR A 6 -3.81 0.69 -22.22
CA THR A 6 -2.68 0.81 -21.30
C THR A 6 -2.05 -0.57 -21.17
N LEU A 7 -0.76 -0.68 -21.54
CA LEU A 7 -0.05 -1.95 -21.54
C LEU A 7 0.04 -2.50 -20.12
N GLN A 8 -0.41 -3.71 -19.97
CA GLN A 8 -0.28 -4.49 -18.75
C GLN A 8 1.04 -5.25 -18.83
N GLU A 9 1.92 -5.03 -17.86
CA GLU A 9 3.24 -5.63 -17.78
C GLU A 9 3.31 -6.61 -16.61
N ARG A 10 3.96 -7.75 -16.81
CA ARG A 10 4.31 -8.65 -15.69
C ARG A 10 5.48 -8.05 -14.94
N VAL A 11 5.40 -8.08 -13.60
CA VAL A 11 6.47 -7.65 -12.72
C VAL A 11 6.68 -8.66 -11.61
N THR A 12 7.87 -8.67 -11.04
CA THR A 12 8.19 -9.40 -9.81
C THR A 12 8.31 -8.39 -8.68
N VAL A 13 7.42 -8.45 -7.71
CA VAL A 13 7.53 -7.64 -6.50
C VAL A 13 8.31 -8.43 -5.46
N VAL A 14 9.42 -7.87 -4.98
CA VAL A 14 10.24 -8.50 -3.94
C VAL A 14 9.97 -7.82 -2.62
N ARG A 15 9.30 -8.55 -1.71
CA ARG A 15 8.95 -8.11 -0.37
C ARG A 15 9.90 -8.78 0.63
N GLY A 16 10.85 -8.02 1.16
CA GLY A 16 11.98 -8.62 1.87
C GLY A 16 12.81 -9.48 0.92
N GLU A 17 12.83 -10.80 1.14
CA GLU A 17 13.49 -11.77 0.26
C GLU A 17 12.49 -12.59 -0.58
N LEU A 18 11.18 -12.37 -0.39
CA LEU A 18 10.13 -13.14 -1.05
C LEU A 18 9.76 -12.52 -2.40
N PRO A 19 10.01 -13.19 -3.52
CA PRO A 19 9.51 -12.78 -4.82
C PRO A 19 8.02 -13.12 -4.96
N CYS A 20 7.23 -12.15 -5.37
CA CYS A 20 5.79 -12.29 -5.59
C CYS A 20 5.48 -11.90 -7.03
N PRO A 21 4.73 -12.72 -7.78
CA PRO A 21 4.29 -12.35 -9.10
C PRO A 21 3.29 -11.20 -9.02
N GLY A 22 3.39 -10.26 -9.94
CA GLY A 22 2.53 -9.09 -10.00
C GLY A 22 2.29 -8.61 -11.42
N VAL A 23 1.49 -7.57 -11.49
CA VAL A 23 1.15 -6.87 -12.72
C VAL A 23 1.27 -5.39 -12.50
N ARG A 24 1.86 -4.69 -13.47
CA ARG A 24 1.99 -3.23 -13.49
C ARG A 24 1.19 -2.65 -14.66
N VAL A 25 0.53 -1.54 -14.40
CA VAL A 25 -0.12 -0.71 -15.41
C VAL A 25 0.30 0.73 -15.15
N GLY A 26 1.18 1.25 -15.98
CA GLY A 26 1.78 2.57 -15.77
C GLY A 26 2.55 2.66 -14.45
N ARG A 27 2.11 3.54 -13.54
CA ARG A 27 2.74 3.76 -12.24
C ARG A 27 2.01 3.08 -11.07
N VAL A 28 1.17 2.09 -11.36
CA VAL A 28 0.47 1.30 -10.35
C VAL A 28 0.76 -0.18 -10.58
N ALA A 29 1.02 -0.92 -9.51
CA ALA A 29 1.19 -2.35 -9.59
C ALA A 29 0.28 -3.07 -8.58
N ALA A 30 -0.08 -4.31 -8.89
CA ALA A 30 -0.77 -5.22 -7.97
C ALA A 30 -0.01 -6.55 -7.90
N TYR A 31 0.01 -7.14 -6.72
CA TYR A 31 0.60 -8.46 -6.50
C TYR A 31 -0.11 -9.19 -5.37
N GLU A 32 0.14 -10.48 -5.24
CA GLU A 32 -0.42 -11.28 -4.17
C GLU A 32 0.68 -12.07 -3.46
N PHE A 33 0.51 -12.26 -2.16
CA PHE A 33 1.40 -13.05 -1.33
C PHE A 33 0.62 -13.80 -0.27
N ASP A 34 1.19 -14.90 0.22
CA ASP A 34 0.62 -15.67 1.31
C ASP A 34 1.12 -15.11 2.65
N ILE A 35 0.19 -14.90 3.58
CA ILE A 35 0.52 -14.48 4.94
C ILE A 35 1.23 -15.64 5.64
N PRO A 36 2.44 -15.44 6.19
CA PRO A 36 3.21 -16.50 6.83
C PRO A 36 2.43 -17.23 7.92
N GLU A 37 2.68 -18.53 8.06
CA GLU A 37 2.17 -19.31 9.19
C GLU A 37 2.61 -18.68 10.52
N GLY A 38 1.74 -18.78 11.55
CA GLY A 38 1.97 -18.15 12.84
C GLY A 38 1.55 -16.68 12.95
N ARG A 39 1.29 -15.99 11.81
CA ARG A 39 0.63 -14.68 11.85
C ARG A 39 -0.87 -14.84 12.00
N TYR A 40 -1.46 -14.01 12.85
CA TYR A 40 -2.91 -13.98 13.01
C TYR A 40 -3.59 -13.60 11.70
N VAL A 41 -4.58 -14.39 11.34
CA VAL A 41 -5.52 -14.07 10.24
C VAL A 41 -6.92 -14.26 10.82
N ARG A 42 -7.79 -13.32 10.53
CA ARG A 42 -9.18 -13.37 11.00
C ARG A 42 -9.87 -14.70 10.59
N PRO A 43 -10.61 -15.34 11.49
CA PRO A 43 -11.38 -16.54 11.15
C PRO A 43 -12.24 -16.35 9.90
N GLY A 44 -12.15 -17.29 8.98
CA GLY A 44 -12.86 -17.25 7.69
C GLY A 44 -12.22 -16.39 6.61
N ALA A 45 -11.21 -15.58 6.91
CA ALA A 45 -10.41 -14.91 5.89
C ALA A 45 -9.38 -15.88 5.31
N GLY A 46 -9.15 -15.79 4.01
CA GLY A 46 -8.05 -16.52 3.36
C GLY A 46 -6.70 -15.98 3.80
N ARG A 47 -5.65 -16.79 3.67
CA ARG A 47 -4.27 -16.35 3.96
C ARG A 47 -3.59 -15.64 2.79
N ARG A 48 -4.25 -15.53 1.64
CA ARG A 48 -3.73 -14.82 0.48
C ARG A 48 -4.14 -13.35 0.54
N GLN A 49 -3.15 -12.49 0.55
CA GLN A 49 -3.32 -11.04 0.62
C GLN A 49 -3.01 -10.42 -0.75
N ARG A 50 -3.90 -9.55 -1.21
CA ARG A 50 -3.63 -8.68 -2.35
C ARG A 50 -3.10 -7.34 -1.87
N ALA A 51 -2.06 -6.87 -2.53
CA ALA A 51 -1.45 -5.57 -2.32
C ALA A 51 -1.38 -4.77 -3.62
N PHE A 52 -1.48 -3.47 -3.49
CA PHE A 52 -1.39 -2.49 -4.56
C PHE A 52 -0.28 -1.51 -4.24
N LEU A 53 0.54 -1.16 -5.23
CA LEU A 53 1.63 -0.20 -5.10
C LEU A 53 1.32 1.05 -5.91
N LEU A 54 1.37 2.20 -5.26
CA LEU A 54 1.46 3.50 -5.92
C LEU A 54 2.95 3.86 -5.99
N LEU A 55 3.57 3.55 -7.14
CA LEU A 55 5.03 3.57 -7.29
C LEU A 55 5.64 4.97 -7.08
N ASP A 56 4.94 6.02 -7.50
CA ASP A 56 5.42 7.41 -7.37
C ASP A 56 5.15 8.00 -5.98
N GLU A 57 4.27 7.38 -5.19
CA GLU A 57 3.89 7.86 -3.87
C GLU A 57 4.57 7.08 -2.74
N SER A 58 5.29 6.02 -3.06
CA SER A 58 5.93 5.13 -2.06
C SER A 58 4.92 4.57 -1.05
N VAL A 59 3.75 4.14 -1.56
CA VAL A 59 2.63 3.65 -0.74
C VAL A 59 2.20 2.28 -1.23
N GLN A 60 1.93 1.40 -0.28
CA GLN A 60 1.35 0.08 -0.50
C GLN A 60 -0.01 -0.02 0.20
N LEU A 61 -1.03 -0.47 -0.51
CA LEU A 61 -2.37 -0.62 0.02
C LEU A 61 -2.78 -2.09 0.02
N HIS A 62 -3.47 -2.53 1.05
CA HIS A 62 -3.97 -3.89 1.18
C HIS A 62 -5.50 -3.93 1.29
N GLN A 63 -6.13 -4.80 0.52
CA GLN A 63 -7.53 -5.15 0.65
C GLN A 63 -7.77 -6.58 0.12
N PRO A 64 -8.57 -7.38 0.84
CA PRO A 64 -9.22 -7.10 2.12
C PRO A 64 -8.21 -7.02 3.28
N VAL A 65 -8.57 -6.33 4.35
CA VAL A 65 -7.82 -6.39 5.61
C VAL A 65 -8.15 -7.72 6.28
N VAL A 66 -7.16 -8.59 6.42
CA VAL A 66 -7.35 -9.97 6.92
C VAL A 66 -6.89 -10.17 8.36
N PHE A 67 -6.23 -9.18 8.96
CA PHE A 67 -5.78 -9.16 10.34
C PHE A 67 -6.58 -8.17 11.18
N GLY A 68 -6.65 -8.41 12.49
CA GLY A 68 -7.45 -7.61 13.41
C GLY A 68 -8.95 -7.98 13.42
N PRO A 69 -9.76 -7.31 14.27
CA PRO A 69 -11.20 -7.53 14.35
C PRO A 69 -11.89 -7.17 13.03
N GLU A 70 -13.15 -7.54 12.90
CA GLU A 70 -13.95 -7.34 11.67
C GLU A 70 -13.78 -5.95 11.06
N ARG A 71 -13.14 -5.92 9.88
CA ARG A 71 -12.84 -4.70 9.14
C ARG A 71 -13.22 -4.84 7.67
N ALA A 72 -14.41 -5.37 7.41
CA ALA A 72 -14.96 -5.41 6.06
C ALA A 72 -14.99 -4.00 5.45
N GLY A 73 -14.50 -3.86 4.23
CA GLY A 73 -14.40 -2.56 3.55
C GLY A 73 -13.27 -1.63 4.03
N TRP A 74 -12.48 -2.04 5.02
CA TRP A 74 -11.31 -1.30 5.46
C TRP A 74 -10.11 -1.56 4.55
N TRP A 75 -9.19 -0.59 4.57
CA TRP A 75 -7.89 -0.66 3.91
C TRP A 75 -6.77 -0.54 4.94
N TYR A 76 -5.70 -1.27 4.71
CA TYR A 76 -4.44 -1.09 5.42
C TYR A 76 -3.41 -0.57 4.45
N ILE A 77 -2.69 0.47 4.84
CA ILE A 77 -1.77 1.19 3.98
C ILE A 77 -0.43 1.30 4.67
N ASP A 78 0.63 0.81 4.01
CA ASP A 78 2.02 0.92 4.47
C ASP A 78 2.73 2.02 3.68
N LEU A 79 3.47 2.88 4.34
CA LEU A 79 4.51 3.67 3.71
C LEU A 79 5.69 2.76 3.43
N VAL A 80 6.19 2.76 2.21
CA VAL A 80 7.21 1.82 1.78
C VAL A 80 8.32 2.49 0.98
N GLY A 81 9.54 1.98 1.12
CA GLY A 81 10.60 2.29 0.17
C GLY A 81 10.44 1.45 -1.09
N ILE A 82 10.45 2.09 -2.26
CA ILE A 82 10.31 1.41 -3.54
C ILE A 82 11.60 1.59 -4.35
N ARG A 83 12.11 0.49 -4.90
CA ARG A 83 13.22 0.49 -5.85
C ARG A 83 12.84 -0.36 -7.05
N GLU A 84 12.92 0.24 -8.24
CA GLU A 84 12.61 -0.41 -9.50
C GLU A 84 13.91 -0.78 -10.25
N SER A 85 13.94 -1.97 -10.84
CA SER A 85 15.03 -2.43 -11.73
C SER A 85 14.45 -3.37 -12.78
N GLY A 86 14.25 -2.86 -13.99
CA GLY A 86 13.58 -3.59 -15.07
C GLY A 86 12.14 -3.97 -14.69
N ASP A 87 11.86 -5.26 -14.69
CA ASP A 87 10.57 -5.84 -14.29
C ASP A 87 10.46 -6.14 -12.78
N THR A 88 11.50 -5.81 -12.01
CA THR A 88 11.55 -6.09 -10.57
C THR A 88 11.29 -4.82 -9.76
N VAL A 89 10.35 -4.91 -8.82
CA VAL A 89 10.01 -3.87 -7.85
C VAL A 89 10.34 -4.38 -6.45
N ARG A 90 11.32 -3.78 -5.79
CA ARG A 90 11.66 -4.09 -4.39
C ARG A 90 10.93 -3.17 -3.44
N VAL A 91 10.33 -3.75 -2.42
CA VAL A 91 9.55 -3.04 -1.40
C VAL A 91 10.17 -3.25 -0.03
N ALA A 92 10.41 -2.17 0.68
CA ALA A 92 10.90 -2.17 2.06
C ALA A 92 9.93 -1.39 2.96
N ASP A 93 9.64 -1.91 4.13
CA ASP A 93 8.79 -1.27 5.13
C ASP A 93 9.45 0.03 5.65
N HIS A 94 8.65 1.09 5.78
CA HIS A 94 9.06 2.38 6.34
C HIS A 94 8.32 2.72 7.65
N TYR A 95 7.75 1.73 8.30
CA TYR A 95 7.22 1.79 9.69
C TYR A 95 5.99 2.67 9.94
N VAL A 96 5.53 3.46 9.00
CA VAL A 96 4.33 4.29 9.17
C VAL A 96 3.18 3.69 8.38
N ASP A 97 2.09 3.42 9.07
CA ASP A 97 0.92 2.80 8.49
C ASP A 97 -0.33 3.65 8.68
N PHE A 98 -1.29 3.45 7.79
CA PHE A 98 -2.64 3.99 7.94
C PHE A 98 -3.66 2.87 7.95
N VAL A 99 -4.72 3.06 8.71
CA VAL A 99 -5.94 2.26 8.61
C VAL A 99 -7.08 3.18 8.23
N VAL A 100 -7.68 2.93 7.07
CA VAL A 100 -8.74 3.75 6.51
C VAL A 100 -10.00 2.92 6.37
N GLY A 101 -11.06 3.37 7.03
CA GLY A 101 -12.36 2.73 7.02
C GLY A 101 -13.28 3.21 5.90
N PRO A 102 -14.53 2.72 5.90
CA PRO A 102 -15.59 3.27 5.07
C PRO A 102 -15.75 4.79 5.27
N PRO A 103 -16.31 5.50 4.28
CA PRO A 103 -16.58 6.94 4.41
C PRO A 103 -17.35 7.30 5.69
N GLY A 104 -16.96 8.39 6.33
CA GLY A 104 -17.56 8.87 7.59
C GLY A 104 -16.89 8.35 8.86
N LEU A 105 -15.96 7.39 8.76
CA LEU A 105 -15.13 6.95 9.88
C LEU A 105 -13.76 7.64 9.82
N PRO A 106 -13.15 8.00 10.99
CA PRO A 106 -11.82 8.58 10.99
C PRO A 106 -10.78 7.54 10.53
N TYR A 107 -9.79 8.00 9.80
CA TYR A 107 -8.59 7.18 9.57
C TYR A 107 -7.68 7.24 10.82
N ARG A 108 -6.76 6.29 10.92
CA ARG A 108 -5.75 6.23 11.98
C ARG A 108 -4.37 6.11 11.36
N VAL A 109 -3.42 6.81 11.95
CA VAL A 109 -1.98 6.61 11.70
C VAL A 109 -1.45 5.68 12.79
N LEU A 110 -0.67 4.68 12.41
CA LEU A 110 -0.11 3.66 13.30
C LEU A 110 1.41 3.72 13.27
N ASP A 111 2.01 3.16 14.30
CA ASP A 111 3.41 2.76 14.38
C ASP A 111 4.45 3.89 14.26
N LEU A 112 4.05 5.15 14.48
CA LEU A 112 4.95 6.30 14.52
C LEU A 112 6.12 6.11 15.51
N HIS A 113 5.90 5.35 16.58
CA HIS A 113 6.95 5.03 17.55
C HIS A 113 8.03 4.11 16.95
N GLU A 114 7.66 3.18 16.07
CA GLU A 114 8.60 2.30 15.37
C GLU A 114 9.51 3.09 14.42
N LEU A 115 8.98 4.13 13.77
CA LEU A 115 9.77 5.07 12.97
C LEU A 115 10.83 5.77 13.85
N GLY A 116 10.45 6.22 15.04
CA GLY A 116 11.35 6.80 16.03
C GLY A 116 12.44 5.82 16.49
N GLU A 117 12.07 4.58 16.74
CA GLU A 117 13.01 3.51 17.09
C GLU A 117 13.95 3.17 15.93
N ALA A 118 13.46 3.17 14.70
CA ALA A 118 14.29 2.95 13.51
C ALA A 118 15.36 4.03 13.35
N LEU A 119 15.03 5.30 13.66
CA LEU A 119 16.00 6.39 13.69
C LEU A 119 17.03 6.21 14.80
N THR A 120 16.60 5.99 16.02
CA THR A 120 17.49 5.91 17.19
C THR A 120 18.41 4.68 17.14
N SER A 121 17.96 3.58 16.55
CA SER A 121 18.77 2.37 16.33
C SER A 121 19.64 2.41 15.08
N GLY A 122 19.58 3.49 14.28
CA GLY A 122 20.35 3.64 13.05
C GLY A 122 19.86 2.78 11.88
N ARG A 123 18.67 2.16 11.97
CA ARG A 123 18.04 1.45 10.84
C ARG A 123 17.60 2.39 9.74
N LEU A 124 17.23 3.62 10.09
CA LEU A 124 16.95 4.72 9.18
C LEU A 124 17.79 5.93 9.54
N THR A 125 18.24 6.67 8.53
CA THR A 125 18.85 7.98 8.70
C THR A 125 17.80 9.06 8.95
N ALA A 126 18.19 10.19 9.54
CA ALA A 126 17.29 11.33 9.73
C ALA A 126 16.66 11.80 8.41
N ARG A 127 17.40 11.73 7.31
CA ARG A 127 16.88 12.07 5.99
C ARG A 127 15.78 11.10 5.55
N GLN A 128 16.00 9.79 5.70
CA GLN A 128 14.97 8.79 5.36
C GLN A 128 13.71 8.98 6.21
N VAL A 129 13.85 9.27 7.50
CA VAL A 129 12.69 9.57 8.36
C VAL A 129 11.95 10.82 7.88
N ALA A 130 12.66 11.88 7.49
CA ALA A 130 12.03 13.08 6.94
C ALA A 130 11.29 12.76 5.62
N ASP A 131 11.87 11.94 4.75
CA ASP A 131 11.24 11.52 3.49
C ASP A 131 9.96 10.67 3.76
N VAL A 132 9.98 9.78 4.76
CA VAL A 132 8.80 9.00 5.17
C VAL A 132 7.69 9.89 5.69
N LEU A 133 8.01 10.86 6.56
CA LEU A 133 7.01 11.79 7.10
C LEU A 133 6.41 12.67 6.00
N ALA A 134 7.23 13.12 5.05
CA ALA A 134 6.75 13.89 3.90
C ALA A 134 5.83 13.06 3.01
N ALA A 135 6.16 11.79 2.77
CA ALA A 135 5.31 10.88 2.00
C ALA A 135 3.97 10.59 2.73
N ALA A 136 4.01 10.39 4.05
CA ALA A 136 2.82 10.20 4.87
C ALA A 136 1.89 11.42 4.80
N GLN A 137 2.44 12.63 4.93
CA GLN A 137 1.67 13.86 4.82
C GLN A 137 1.07 14.02 3.41
N ALA A 138 1.87 13.81 2.37
CA ALA A 138 1.41 13.92 0.99
C ALA A 138 0.27 12.93 0.67
N PHE A 139 0.36 11.70 1.16
CA PHE A 139 -0.71 10.72 1.04
C PHE A 139 -1.99 11.17 1.74
N ALA A 140 -1.88 11.62 2.99
CA ALA A 140 -3.03 12.10 3.75
C ALA A 140 -3.71 13.30 3.07
N ASP A 141 -2.93 14.29 2.64
CA ASP A 141 -3.44 15.50 1.99
C ASP A 141 -4.15 15.20 0.67
N LYS A 142 -3.56 14.32 -0.14
CA LYS A 142 -4.09 13.99 -1.46
C LYS A 142 -5.34 13.11 -1.38
N HIS A 143 -5.32 12.08 -0.55
CA HIS A 143 -6.31 11.01 -0.59
C HIS A 143 -7.35 11.10 0.52
N LEU A 144 -6.99 11.63 1.69
CA LEU A 144 -7.85 11.59 2.88
C LEU A 144 -8.35 12.95 3.35
N GLN A 145 -7.60 14.02 3.18
CA GLN A 145 -7.98 15.32 3.70
C GLN A 145 -8.47 16.28 2.62
N GLY A 146 -7.66 16.56 1.60
CA GLY A 146 -7.94 17.55 0.56
C GLY A 146 -8.08 18.98 1.09
N GLU A 147 -7.58 19.96 0.39
CA GLU A 147 -7.81 21.37 0.78
C GLU A 147 -9.30 21.72 0.69
N GLY A 148 -9.86 22.22 1.80
CA GLY A 148 -11.26 22.63 1.88
C GLY A 148 -12.28 21.48 1.83
N HIS A 149 -11.84 20.24 1.92
CA HIS A 149 -12.74 19.09 1.95
C HIS A 149 -13.30 18.87 3.35
N HIS A 150 -14.60 19.07 3.51
CA HIS A 150 -15.33 18.87 4.77
C HIS A 150 -16.50 17.87 4.63
N GLY A 151 -16.49 17.07 3.56
CA GLY A 151 -17.53 16.08 3.28
C GLY A 151 -17.34 14.76 4.04
N PRO A 152 -18.36 13.90 4.07
CA PRO A 152 -18.28 12.58 4.69
C PRO A 152 -17.50 11.56 3.88
N HIS A 153 -16.99 11.94 2.71
CA HIS A 153 -16.24 11.10 1.79
C HIS A 153 -14.80 11.57 1.67
N TRP A 154 -13.89 10.64 1.44
CA TRP A 154 -12.51 10.96 1.16
C TRP A 154 -12.38 11.61 -0.23
N PRO A 155 -11.45 12.56 -0.45
CA PRO A 155 -11.26 13.22 -1.75
C PRO A 155 -10.93 12.25 -2.88
N ASP A 156 -10.03 11.32 -2.64
CA ASP A 156 -9.57 10.30 -3.61
C ASP A 156 -9.22 8.98 -2.90
N PHE A 157 -10.16 8.43 -2.13
CA PHE A 157 -9.91 7.16 -1.46
C PHE A 157 -11.08 6.18 -1.61
N PRO A 158 -10.84 4.92 -2.03
CA PRO A 158 -9.52 4.40 -2.46
C PRO A 158 -9.01 5.13 -3.69
N PRO A 159 -7.66 5.29 -3.83
CA PRO A 159 -7.08 6.03 -4.94
C PRO A 159 -7.62 5.58 -6.30
N ALA A 160 -8.11 6.52 -7.11
CA ALA A 160 -8.71 6.22 -8.42
C ALA A 160 -7.74 5.48 -9.36
N ALA A 161 -6.44 5.72 -9.18
CA ALA A 161 -5.39 5.05 -9.94
C ALA A 161 -5.41 3.52 -9.79
N LEU A 162 -5.92 2.98 -8.67
CA LEU A 162 -6.02 1.53 -8.43
C LEU A 162 -6.97 0.84 -9.40
N SER A 163 -7.91 1.55 -10.01
CA SER A 163 -8.87 0.98 -10.98
C SER A 163 -8.18 0.25 -12.13
N ALA A 164 -6.96 0.68 -12.49
CA ALA A 164 -6.18 0.06 -13.56
C ALA A 164 -5.72 -1.37 -13.26
N VAL A 165 -5.57 -1.73 -11.97
CA VAL A 165 -5.01 -3.03 -11.52
C VAL A 165 -5.91 -3.77 -10.53
N ARG A 166 -7.03 -3.19 -10.11
CA ARG A 166 -7.86 -3.74 -9.03
C ARG A 166 -8.41 -5.13 -9.34
N GLU A 167 -8.89 -5.31 -10.56
CA GLU A 167 -9.54 -6.54 -11.04
C GLU A 167 -8.62 -7.39 -11.93
N VAL A 168 -7.34 -7.01 -12.03
CA VAL A 168 -6.40 -7.74 -12.87
C VAL A 168 -6.08 -9.10 -12.25
N GLU A 169 -6.05 -10.14 -13.06
CA GLU A 169 -5.61 -11.45 -12.63
C GLU A 169 -4.10 -11.44 -12.39
N ILE A 170 -3.70 -11.79 -11.17
CA ILE A 170 -2.29 -11.90 -10.80
C ILE A 170 -1.78 -13.28 -11.21
N PRO A 171 -0.68 -13.38 -11.97
CA PRO A 171 -0.08 -14.67 -12.33
C PRO A 171 0.26 -15.48 -11.08
N ARG A 172 0.10 -16.78 -11.14
CA ARG A 172 0.61 -17.69 -10.11
C ARG A 172 2.04 -18.09 -10.48
N LEU A 173 2.88 -18.31 -9.47
CA LEU A 173 4.19 -18.93 -9.65
C LEU A 173 4.03 -20.40 -10.05
#